data_d30896ca75fd633c5b221f093dc253ee
#
_entry.id   d30896ca75fd633c5b221f093dc253ee
#
_cell.length_a   1.000
_cell.length_b   1.000
_cell.length_c   1.000
_cell.angle_alpha   90.00
_cell.angle_beta   90.00
_cell.angle_gamma   90.00
#
_symmetry.space_group_name_H-M   'P 1'
#
loop_
_entity.id
_entity.type
_entity.pdbx_description
1 polymer ?
#
loop_
_entity_poly.entity_id
_entity_poly.type
_entity_poly.pdbx_seq_one_letter_code
_entity_poly.pdbx_strand_id
1 'polypeptide(L)'
;MFEREKRYVTGGVDERIPLDLQRLMWTSIDMRMLFANEKIDYLQVFTFKKIDGEILALHHEQEEPPLLNVHYTNYRPEYEEILNEKIYVIDDGDHSTMLFAYEYYNRRNKENGKQETRNKERRRQEP
;
A
#
# COMPACT_ATOMS: atom_id res chain seq x y z
N MET A 1 9.77 11.92 3.74
CA MET A 1 8.51 11.15 3.73
C MET A 1 8.77 9.79 3.10
N PHE A 2 8.19 8.76 3.62
CA PHE A 2 8.37 7.37 3.16
C PHE A 2 9.84 6.90 3.19
N GLU A 3 10.53 7.25 4.25
CA GLU A 3 11.94 6.87 4.39
C GLU A 3 12.11 5.36 4.47
N ARG A 4 13.13 4.82 3.79
CA ARG A 4 13.31 3.38 3.66
C ARG A 4 13.46 2.66 4.99
N GLU A 5 14.19 3.24 5.92
CA GLU A 5 14.43 2.59 7.21
C GLU A 5 13.21 2.57 8.10
N LYS A 6 12.14 3.25 7.70
CA LYS A 6 10.95 3.40 8.54
C LYS A 6 9.70 2.91 7.82
N ARG A 7 9.83 1.85 7.05
CA ARG A 7 8.73 1.26 6.29
C ARG A 7 8.29 -0.03 6.92
N TYR A 8 6.98 -0.17 7.09
CA TYR A 8 6.38 -1.32 7.74
C TYR A 8 5.20 -1.83 6.93
N VAL A 9 4.89 -3.11 7.11
CA VAL A 9 3.66 -3.69 6.55
C VAL A 9 2.91 -4.34 7.68
N THR A 10 1.58 -4.36 7.58
CA THR A 10 0.76 -5.06 8.56
C THR A 10 0.87 -6.57 8.35
N GLY A 11 0.46 -7.33 9.37
CA GLY A 11 0.39 -8.78 9.22
C GLY A 11 -0.52 -9.19 8.08
N GLY A 12 -1.63 -8.48 7.88
CA GLY A 12 -2.54 -8.78 6.80
C GLY A 12 -1.90 -8.65 5.43
N VAL A 13 -1.15 -7.58 5.23
CA VAL A 13 -0.42 -7.40 3.98
C VAL A 13 0.64 -8.48 3.82
N ASP A 14 1.38 -8.76 4.88
CA ASP A 14 2.46 -9.72 4.79
C ASP A 14 1.95 -11.14 4.50
N GLU A 15 0.77 -11.48 4.99
CA GLU A 15 0.18 -12.79 4.74
C GLU A 15 -0.43 -12.93 3.34
N ARG A 16 -0.99 -11.86 2.80
CA ARG A 16 -1.78 -11.96 1.59
C ARG A 16 -1.07 -11.47 0.33
N ILE A 17 -0.08 -10.61 0.47
CA ILE A 17 0.57 -10.02 -0.70
C ILE A 17 1.99 -10.55 -0.81
N PRO A 18 2.33 -11.20 -1.95
CA PRO A 18 3.70 -11.68 -2.14
C PRO A 18 4.71 -10.56 -2.00
N LEU A 19 5.89 -10.91 -1.51
CA LEU A 19 6.93 -9.94 -1.23
C LEU A 19 7.31 -9.13 -2.47
N ASP A 20 7.35 -9.77 -3.63
CA ASP A 20 7.69 -9.07 -4.86
C ASP A 20 6.69 -7.96 -5.18
N LEU A 21 5.42 -8.20 -4.91
CA LEU A 21 4.40 -7.19 -5.14
C LEU A 21 4.45 -6.09 -4.10
N GLN A 22 4.79 -6.43 -2.86
CA GLN A 22 5.04 -5.41 -1.85
C GLN A 22 6.17 -4.48 -2.28
N ARG A 23 7.27 -5.08 -2.76
CA ARG A 23 8.41 -4.30 -3.22
C ARG A 23 8.07 -3.42 -4.42
N LEU A 24 7.22 -3.92 -5.29
CA LEU A 24 6.79 -3.12 -6.43
C LEU A 24 6.07 -1.85 -5.97
N MET A 25 5.23 -1.97 -4.96
CA MET A 25 4.53 -0.82 -4.43
C MET A 25 5.49 0.20 -3.80
N TRP A 26 6.44 -0.29 -3.00
CA TRP A 26 7.45 0.60 -2.43
C TRP A 26 8.30 1.25 -3.51
N THR A 27 8.66 0.50 -4.54
CA THR A 27 9.44 1.04 -5.66
C THR A 27 8.65 2.13 -6.38
N SER A 28 7.36 1.94 -6.53
CA SER A 28 6.52 2.94 -7.18
C SER A 28 6.52 4.25 -6.40
N ILE A 29 6.52 4.16 -5.07
CA ILE A 29 6.61 5.35 -4.23
C ILE A 29 7.99 6.01 -4.40
N ASP A 30 9.06 5.20 -4.39
CA ASP A 30 10.40 5.74 -4.58
C ASP A 30 10.52 6.48 -5.90
N MET A 31 9.97 5.91 -6.96
CA MET A 31 10.01 6.56 -8.27
C MET A 31 9.24 7.85 -8.28
N ARG A 32 8.08 7.88 -7.62
CA ARG A 32 7.29 9.10 -7.55
C ARG A 32 8.05 10.19 -6.80
N MET A 33 8.73 9.84 -5.72
CA MET A 33 9.51 10.81 -4.96
C MET A 33 10.69 11.36 -5.77
N LEU A 34 11.27 10.52 -6.63
CA LEU A 34 12.41 10.92 -7.43
C LEU A 34 12.03 11.78 -8.63
N PHE A 35 10.92 11.43 -9.29
CA PHE A 35 10.63 11.98 -10.61
C PHE A 35 9.43 12.91 -10.66
N ALA A 36 8.58 12.90 -9.67
CA ALA A 36 7.45 13.80 -9.66
C ALA A 36 7.89 15.20 -9.25
N ASN A 37 7.43 16.19 -9.98
CA ASN A 37 7.67 17.58 -9.62
C ASN A 37 6.65 18.08 -8.61
N GLU A 38 5.57 17.35 -8.45
CA GLU A 38 4.52 17.73 -7.52
C GLU A 38 4.79 17.16 -6.15
N LYS A 39 4.07 17.70 -5.19
CA LYS A 39 4.16 17.27 -3.83
C LYS A 39 3.66 15.83 -3.68
N ILE A 40 4.33 15.08 -2.82
CA ILE A 40 3.91 13.72 -2.49
C ILE A 40 2.87 13.78 -1.39
N ASP A 41 1.74 13.12 -1.61
CA ASP A 41 0.69 13.01 -0.61
C ASP A 41 1.11 11.98 0.45
N TYR A 42 0.72 12.22 1.69
CA TYR A 42 1.01 11.29 2.78
C TYR A 42 0.28 9.97 2.61
N LEU A 43 -0.79 9.93 1.84
CA LEU A 43 -1.56 8.74 1.56
C LEU A 43 -1.37 8.34 0.11
N GLN A 44 -0.81 7.16 -0.10
CA GLN A 44 -0.65 6.58 -1.42
C GLN A 44 -1.59 5.38 -1.51
N VAL A 45 -2.33 5.28 -2.61
CA VAL A 45 -3.36 4.24 -2.77
C VAL A 45 -2.97 3.32 -3.92
N PHE A 46 -2.99 2.02 -3.65
CA PHE A 46 -2.63 1.00 -4.63
C PHE A 46 -3.79 0.05 -4.85
N THR A 47 -3.95 -0.36 -6.10
CA THR A 47 -4.96 -1.36 -6.46
C THR A 47 -4.37 -2.25 -7.54
N PHE A 48 -4.43 -3.57 -7.36
CA PHE A 48 -4.05 -4.51 -8.40
C PHE A 48 -5.27 -4.83 -9.24
N LYS A 49 -5.14 -4.69 -10.54
CA LYS A 49 -6.24 -4.93 -11.47
C LYS A 49 -5.80 -5.86 -12.58
N LYS A 50 -6.78 -6.59 -13.09
CA LYS A 50 -6.56 -7.48 -14.21
C LYS A 50 -6.85 -6.71 -15.50
N ILE A 51 -5.89 -6.70 -16.41
CA ILE A 51 -6.03 -6.02 -17.69
C ILE A 51 -6.05 -7.07 -18.78
N ASP A 52 -7.03 -6.99 -19.67
CA ASP A 52 -7.24 -7.93 -20.77
C ASP A 52 -7.33 -9.38 -20.30
N GLY A 53 -7.68 -9.57 -19.05
CA GLY A 53 -7.88 -10.90 -18.48
C GLY A 53 -6.62 -11.66 -18.17
N GLU A 54 -5.45 -11.14 -18.51
CA GLU A 54 -4.22 -11.92 -18.41
C GLU A 54 -3.08 -11.21 -17.72
N ILE A 55 -3.12 -9.89 -17.63
CA ILE A 55 -2.01 -9.12 -17.09
C ILE A 55 -2.43 -8.45 -15.78
N LEU A 56 -1.62 -8.65 -14.76
CA LEU A 56 -1.82 -7.97 -13.50
C LEU A 56 -1.16 -6.60 -13.58
N ALA A 57 -1.93 -5.56 -13.33
CA ALA A 57 -1.42 -4.19 -13.34
C ALA A 57 -1.59 -3.56 -11.97
N LEU A 58 -0.61 -2.77 -11.56
CA LEU A 58 -0.66 -2.02 -10.32
C LEU A 58 -1.05 -0.59 -10.62
N HIS A 59 -2.15 -0.14 -10.06
CA HIS A 59 -2.58 1.25 -10.12
C HIS A 59 -2.10 1.94 -8.85
N HIS A 60 -1.37 3.03 -9.02
CA HIS A 60 -0.81 3.81 -7.91
C HIS A 60 -1.35 5.21 -7.99
N GLU A 61 -2.15 5.60 -7.01
CA GLU A 61 -2.88 6.87 -7.01
C GLU A 61 -2.56 7.71 -5.78
N GLN A 62 -2.75 9.01 -5.91
CA GLN A 62 -2.81 9.91 -4.76
C GLN A 62 -3.82 11.01 -5.07
N GLU A 63 -4.32 11.69 -4.06
CA GLU A 63 -5.38 12.68 -4.21
C GLU A 63 -4.86 14.12 -4.32
N GLU A 64 -3.83 14.47 -3.59
CA GLU A 64 -3.40 15.87 -3.49
C GLU A 64 -1.90 16.01 -3.76
N PRO A 65 -1.48 16.43 -4.95
CA PRO A 65 -2.32 16.62 -6.15
C PRO A 65 -2.67 15.28 -6.79
N PRO A 66 -3.72 15.23 -7.61
CA PRO A 66 -4.14 13.96 -8.22
C PRO A 66 -3.07 13.42 -9.16
N LEU A 67 -2.68 12.19 -8.92
CA LEU A 67 -1.72 11.49 -9.78
C LEU A 67 -2.16 10.04 -9.91
N LEU A 68 -1.90 9.46 -11.07
CA LEU A 68 -2.14 8.05 -11.32
C LEU A 68 -1.00 7.50 -12.15
N ASN A 69 -0.38 6.44 -11.67
CA ASN A 69 0.60 5.67 -12.42
C ASN A 69 0.11 4.24 -12.54
N VAL A 70 0.36 3.62 -13.68
CA VAL A 70 -0.01 2.23 -13.91
C VAL A 70 1.25 1.46 -14.26
N HIS A 71 1.50 0.38 -13.52
CA HIS A 71 2.66 -0.48 -13.74
C HIS A 71 2.18 -1.87 -14.13
N TYR A 72 2.62 -2.34 -15.29
CA TYR A 72 2.29 -3.69 -15.73
C TYR A 72 3.29 -4.67 -15.14
N THR A 73 2.80 -5.83 -14.72
CA THR A 73 3.66 -6.82 -14.10
C THR A 73 3.70 -8.08 -14.95
N ASN A 74 4.67 -8.95 -14.65
CA ASN A 74 4.73 -10.26 -15.27
C ASN A 74 3.94 -11.30 -14.48
N TYR A 75 3.31 -10.90 -13.40
CA TYR A 75 2.52 -11.81 -12.59
C TYR A 75 1.22 -12.15 -13.28
N ARG A 76 0.76 -13.37 -13.05
CA ARG A 76 -0.50 -13.82 -13.61
C ARG A 76 -1.65 -13.49 -12.67
N PRO A 77 -2.87 -13.40 -13.21
CA PRO A 77 -4.03 -13.05 -12.38
C PRO A 77 -4.47 -14.13 -11.40
N GLU A 78 -3.66 -15.14 -11.15
CA GLU A 78 -3.97 -16.11 -10.12
C GLU A 78 -3.87 -15.55 -8.71
N TYR A 79 -3.43 -14.30 -8.59
CA TYR A 79 -3.51 -13.60 -7.31
C TYR A 79 -4.85 -12.90 -7.17
N GLU A 80 -5.91 -13.65 -7.40
CA GLU A 80 -7.26 -13.08 -7.39
C GLU A 80 -7.67 -12.59 -6.02
N GLU A 81 -7.09 -13.11 -4.96
CA GLU A 81 -7.44 -12.71 -3.61
C GLU A 81 -7.19 -11.24 -3.34
N ILE A 82 -6.26 -10.63 -4.05
CA ILE A 82 -5.93 -9.22 -3.81
C ILE A 82 -6.42 -8.31 -4.93
N LEU A 83 -7.07 -8.88 -5.95
CA LEU A 83 -7.57 -8.06 -7.05
C LEU A 83 -8.63 -7.08 -6.56
N ASN A 84 -8.50 -5.84 -7.01
CA ASN A 84 -9.45 -4.77 -6.72
C ASN A 84 -9.54 -4.38 -5.26
N GLU A 85 -8.69 -4.92 -4.40
CA GLU A 85 -8.60 -4.47 -3.03
C GLU A 85 -7.74 -3.22 -2.96
N LYS A 86 -8.17 -2.26 -2.19
CA LYS A 86 -7.38 -1.05 -2.01
C LYS A 86 -6.35 -1.27 -0.91
N ILE A 87 -5.12 -0.90 -1.22
CA ILE A 87 -4.00 -1.00 -0.30
C ILE A 87 -3.49 0.41 -0.09
N TYR A 88 -3.39 0.82 1.16
CA TYR A 88 -2.91 2.13 1.53
C TYR A 88 -1.47 2.05 1.98
N VAL A 89 -0.69 3.06 1.62
CA VAL A 89 0.60 3.30 2.26
C VAL A 89 0.53 4.69 2.84
N ILE A 90 0.61 4.77 4.16
CA ILE A 90 0.39 6.02 4.89
C ILE A 90 1.66 6.39 5.62
N ASP A 91 2.12 7.62 5.42
CA ASP A 91 3.23 8.17 6.18
C ASP A 91 2.65 9.06 7.28
N ASP A 92 2.95 8.74 8.53
CA ASP A 92 2.40 9.49 9.66
C ASP A 92 3.39 10.51 10.22
N GLY A 93 4.48 10.77 9.48
CA GLY A 93 5.51 11.70 9.92
C GLY A 93 6.66 11.01 10.61
N ASP A 94 6.43 9.88 11.22
CA ASP A 94 7.43 9.11 11.94
C ASP A 94 7.85 7.86 11.16
N HIS A 95 6.88 7.20 10.57
CA HIS A 95 7.15 6.02 9.75
C HIS A 95 6.02 5.87 8.75
N SER A 96 6.17 4.92 7.83
CA SER A 96 5.13 4.62 6.85
C SER A 96 4.69 3.17 7.00
N THR A 97 3.42 2.92 6.73
CA THR A 97 2.82 1.60 6.89
C THR A 97 2.00 1.26 5.67
N MET A 98 2.21 0.06 5.16
CA MET A 98 1.41 -0.51 4.09
C MET A 98 0.35 -1.40 4.73
N LEU A 99 -0.93 -1.15 4.41
CA LEU A 99 -2.04 -1.89 5.01
C LEU A 99 -3.20 -1.93 4.02
N PHE A 100 -4.08 -2.91 4.17
CA PHE A 100 -5.30 -2.91 3.39
C PHE A 100 -6.23 -1.81 3.88
N ALA A 101 -7.00 -1.24 2.97
CA ALA A 101 -7.92 -0.18 3.34
C ALA A 101 -8.90 -0.63 4.42
N TYR A 102 -9.36 -1.90 4.35
CA TYR A 102 -10.31 -2.39 5.36
C TYR A 102 -9.65 -2.44 6.75
N GLU A 103 -8.34 -2.67 6.80
CA GLU A 103 -7.64 -2.67 8.09
C GLU A 103 -7.64 -1.27 8.71
N TYR A 104 -7.47 -0.26 7.87
CA TYR A 104 -7.47 1.12 8.32
C TYR A 104 -8.83 1.50 8.91
N TYR A 105 -9.91 1.17 8.20
CA TYR A 105 -11.25 1.52 8.68
C TYR A 105 -11.63 0.72 9.91
N ASN A 106 -11.26 -0.53 9.98
CA ASN A 106 -11.53 -1.34 11.15
C ASN A 106 -10.80 -0.81 12.37
N ARG A 107 -9.54 -0.40 12.19
CA ARG A 107 -8.75 0.16 13.28
C ARG A 107 -9.39 1.45 13.80
N ARG A 108 -9.84 2.32 12.90
CA ARG A 108 -10.47 3.56 13.31
C ARG A 108 -11.76 3.31 14.07
N ASN A 109 -12.55 2.36 13.64
CA ASN A 109 -13.77 2.02 14.34
C ASN A 109 -13.49 1.50 15.74
N LYS A 110 -12.45 0.68 15.88
CA LYS A 110 -12.06 0.16 17.18
C LYS A 110 -11.51 1.24 18.08
N GLU A 111 -10.75 2.16 17.52
CA GLU A 111 -10.20 3.26 18.31
C GLU A 111 -11.28 4.17 18.85
N ASN A 112 -12.36 4.34 18.12
CA ASN A 112 -13.48 5.14 18.60
C ASN A 112 -14.15 4.50 19.80
N GLY A 113 -14.08 3.18 19.91
CA GLY A 113 -14.68 2.48 21.03
C GLY A 113 -13.69 2.00 22.07
N LYS A 114 -12.59 1.44 21.64
CA LYS A 114 -11.59 0.83 22.51
C LYS A 114 -10.21 1.08 21.98
N GLN A 115 -9.27 1.28 22.87
CA GLN A 115 -7.92 1.60 22.46
C GLN A 115 -6.98 0.41 22.49
N GLU A 116 -7.26 -0.55 23.33
CA GLU A 116 -6.30 -1.64 23.56
C GLU A 116 -6.09 -2.49 22.33
N THR A 117 -6.96 -2.39 21.36
CA THR A 117 -6.83 -3.20 20.16
C THR A 117 -5.62 -2.86 19.33
N ARG A 118 -5.05 -1.67 19.54
CA ARG A 118 -3.85 -1.29 18.83
C ARG A 118 -2.73 -2.28 19.00
N ASN A 119 -2.64 -2.85 20.18
CA ASN A 119 -1.53 -3.73 20.49
C ASN A 119 -1.56 -5.03 19.74
N LYS A 120 -2.67 -5.34 19.11
CA LYS A 120 -2.79 -6.57 18.35
C LYS A 120 -2.34 -6.42 16.92
N GLU A 121 -2.09 -5.22 16.50
CA GLU A 121 -1.60 -4.97 15.16
C GLU A 121 -0.17 -5.45 15.04
N ARG A 122 0.07 -6.31 14.07
CA ARG A 122 1.40 -6.83 13.84
C ARG A 122 2.02 -6.08 12.67
N ARG A 123 3.25 -5.64 12.88
CA ARG A 123 3.99 -4.91 11.87
C ARG A 123 5.35 -5.53 11.68
N ARG A 124 5.83 -5.42 10.48
CA ARG A 124 7.14 -5.92 10.15
C ARG A 124 7.80 -4.95 9.21
N GLN A 125 9.07 -4.67 9.51
CA GLN A 125 9.81 -3.74 8.67
C GLN A 125 10.04 -4.37 7.30
N GLU A 126 10.00 -3.52 6.27
CA GLU A 126 10.26 -3.95 4.91
C GLU A 126 11.65 -4.55 4.81
N PRO A 127 11.80 -5.74 4.22
CA PRO A 127 13.10 -6.37 4.09
C PRO A 127 14.01 -5.65 3.10
#